data_01c0665fd3bb9ce4e046386857af720c
#
_entry.id   01c0665fd3bb9ce4e046386857af720c
#
_cell.length_a   1.000
_cell.length_b   1.000
_cell.length_c   1.000
_cell.angle_alpha   90.00
_cell.angle_beta   90.00
_cell.angle_gamma   90.00
#
_symmetry.space_group_name_H-M   'P 1'
#
loop_
_entity.id
_entity.type
_entity.pdbx_description
1 polymer ?
#
loop_
_entity_poly.entity_id
_entity_poly.type
_entity_poly.pdbx_seq_one_letter_code
_entity_poly.pdbx_strand_id
1 'polypeptide(L)'
;MYNLIMKIFLFLNYLLCFSSLLLTSCSSLINTVQVQTLTQNYCAPNVTYQLIPIQEISPSDSILLLKHFSAHDFVLIKYLNLAQPTLDYLNSPKYSTNRLSAKQMMTEKYMLFESELNAIAAELDCNGERIDKLAGYIDELNAKKQTRLTVASILLGAVTAVTATTVQNNDLNNGLSIAGGLGTAVLGFMTLNPKGKRIQMNLPRNMLESIWYQNNNSQIYPSSIWGILSEKKFSNSLNLSLVETTRQRWLQYGLDDQQNSPLEKLYFGDGGVFAAEELHDLANMHNELQATIRSIQQDLRSLMLSITSAQ
;
A
#
# COMPACT_ATOMS: atom_id res chain seq x y z
N MET A 1 -31.17 -26.56 -50.90
CA MET A 1 -29.79 -26.17 -50.58
C MET A 1 -29.62 -24.66 -50.36
N TYR A 2 -30.09 -23.79 -51.24
CA TYR A 2 -29.96 -22.34 -51.14
C TYR A 2 -30.60 -21.74 -49.88
N ASN A 3 -31.80 -22.17 -49.48
CA ASN A 3 -32.51 -21.73 -48.29
C ASN A 3 -31.82 -22.11 -46.98
N LEU A 4 -31.07 -23.19 -46.96
CA LEU A 4 -30.32 -23.64 -45.76
C LEU A 4 -29.06 -22.77 -45.57
N ILE A 5 -28.37 -22.49 -46.66
CA ILE A 5 -27.14 -21.64 -46.62
C ILE A 5 -27.50 -20.21 -46.18
N MET A 6 -28.63 -19.64 -46.65
CA MET A 6 -29.09 -18.31 -46.29
C MET A 6 -29.49 -18.25 -44.79
N LYS A 7 -30.13 -19.29 -44.26
CA LYS A 7 -30.45 -19.38 -42.82
C LYS A 7 -29.21 -19.47 -41.94
N ILE A 8 -28.22 -20.24 -42.33
CA ILE A 8 -26.93 -20.37 -41.65
C ILE A 8 -26.17 -19.04 -41.66
N PHE A 9 -26.18 -18.31 -42.78
CA PHE A 9 -25.52 -17.03 -42.92
C PHE A 9 -26.19 -15.93 -42.05
N LEU A 10 -27.52 -15.90 -41.99
CA LEU A 10 -28.29 -15.03 -41.10
C LEU A 10 -28.01 -15.36 -39.61
N PHE A 11 -27.96 -16.62 -39.25
CA PHE A 11 -27.65 -17.08 -37.91
C PHE A 11 -26.22 -16.70 -37.48
N LEU A 12 -25.25 -16.86 -38.37
CA LEU A 12 -23.85 -16.45 -38.12
C LEU A 12 -23.71 -14.94 -37.92
N ASN A 13 -24.43 -14.14 -38.71
CA ASN A 13 -24.48 -12.66 -38.55
C ASN A 13 -25.14 -12.24 -37.22
N TYR A 14 -26.22 -12.89 -36.82
CA TYR A 14 -26.83 -12.67 -35.50
C TYR A 14 -25.91 -13.03 -34.35
N LEU A 15 -25.18 -14.16 -34.48
CA LEU A 15 -24.20 -14.60 -33.49
C LEU A 15 -23.01 -13.63 -33.41
N LEU A 16 -22.55 -13.09 -34.55
CA LEU A 16 -21.47 -12.11 -34.62
C LEU A 16 -21.88 -10.74 -34.01
N CYS A 17 -23.10 -10.27 -34.30
CA CYS A 17 -23.66 -9.07 -33.67
C CYS A 17 -23.87 -9.23 -32.17
N PHE A 18 -24.33 -10.39 -31.71
CA PHE A 18 -24.50 -10.67 -30.28
C PHE A 18 -23.16 -10.77 -29.55
N SER A 19 -22.14 -11.38 -30.19
CA SER A 19 -20.78 -11.45 -29.63
C SER A 19 -20.12 -10.07 -29.57
N SER A 20 -20.35 -9.18 -30.55
CA SER A 20 -19.82 -7.81 -30.53
C SER A 20 -20.45 -6.95 -29.44
N LEU A 21 -21.73 -7.13 -29.11
CA LEU A 21 -22.42 -6.49 -27.99
C LEU A 21 -21.89 -6.97 -26.63
N LEU A 22 -21.41 -8.22 -26.51
CA LEU A 22 -20.83 -8.75 -25.28
C LEU A 22 -19.38 -8.29 -25.07
N LEU A 23 -18.65 -7.92 -26.12
CA LEU A 23 -17.27 -7.45 -26.05
C LEU A 23 -17.14 -5.97 -25.64
N THR A 24 -18.20 -5.18 -25.67
CA THR A 24 -18.21 -3.79 -25.21
C THR A 24 -18.34 -3.64 -23.69
N SER A 25 -18.02 -4.68 -22.92
CA SER A 25 -17.89 -4.53 -21.45
C SER A 25 -16.68 -3.67 -21.13
N CYS A 26 -16.81 -2.35 -21.32
CA CYS A 26 -15.87 -1.38 -20.77
C CYS A 26 -15.67 -1.65 -19.26
N SER A 27 -14.43 -1.70 -18.82
CA SER A 27 -14.07 -1.59 -17.41
C SER A 27 -14.59 -0.22 -16.93
N SER A 28 -15.82 -0.18 -16.42
CA SER A 28 -16.41 1.09 -15.98
C SER A 28 -15.68 1.54 -14.73
N LEU A 29 -14.99 2.68 -14.84
CA LEU A 29 -14.53 3.44 -13.67
C LEU A 29 -15.73 3.70 -12.77
N ILE A 30 -15.57 3.38 -11.48
CA ILE A 30 -16.61 3.64 -10.50
C ILE A 30 -16.36 5.01 -9.90
N ASN A 31 -17.40 5.82 -9.88
CA ASN A 31 -17.41 7.12 -9.23
C ASN A 31 -18.69 7.26 -8.39
N THR A 32 -18.75 6.54 -7.28
CA THR A 32 -19.83 6.64 -6.29
C THR A 32 -19.43 7.61 -5.17
N VAL A 33 -20.39 8.13 -4.42
CA VAL A 33 -20.12 8.97 -3.24
C VAL A 33 -19.17 8.28 -2.27
N GLN A 34 -19.32 6.97 -2.09
CA GLN A 34 -18.48 6.16 -1.22
C GLN A 34 -17.01 6.11 -1.72
N VAL A 35 -16.81 5.95 -3.03
CA VAL A 35 -15.48 6.03 -3.67
C VAL A 35 -14.89 7.42 -3.50
N GLN A 36 -15.65 8.47 -3.77
CA GLN A 36 -15.21 9.85 -3.63
C GLN A 36 -14.74 10.16 -2.20
N THR A 37 -15.47 9.70 -1.19
CA THR A 37 -15.08 9.88 0.22
C THR A 37 -13.78 9.14 0.56
N LEU A 38 -13.63 7.88 0.13
CA LEU A 38 -12.45 7.08 0.44
C LEU A 38 -11.22 7.43 -0.42
N THR A 39 -11.39 8.06 -1.57
CA THR A 39 -10.26 8.55 -2.39
C THR A 39 -9.69 9.88 -1.91
N GLN A 40 -10.42 10.63 -1.06
CA GLN A 40 -9.89 11.85 -0.44
C GLN A 40 -8.85 11.48 0.62
N ASN A 41 -7.71 12.17 0.57
CA ASN A 41 -6.67 12.00 1.60
C ASN A 41 -6.98 12.86 2.83
N TYR A 42 -7.80 12.32 3.74
CA TYR A 42 -8.09 12.94 5.04
C TYR A 42 -7.10 12.54 6.14
N CYS A 43 -6.11 11.69 5.81
CA CYS A 43 -5.12 11.19 6.76
C CYS A 43 -3.90 12.11 6.88
N ALA A 44 -3.68 12.97 5.89
CA ALA A 44 -2.55 13.90 5.89
C ALA A 44 -2.66 14.91 7.04
N PRO A 45 -1.54 15.23 7.73
CA PRO A 45 -1.55 16.23 8.79
C PRO A 45 -1.83 17.63 8.22
N ASN A 46 -2.49 18.48 9.01
CA ASN A 46 -2.75 19.87 8.63
C ASN A 46 -1.47 20.74 8.66
N VAL A 47 -0.42 20.27 9.30
CA VAL A 47 0.87 20.96 9.44
C VAL A 47 1.98 20.10 8.87
N THR A 48 2.89 20.70 8.13
CA THR A 48 4.10 20.04 7.67
C THR A 48 5.08 19.83 8.82
N TYR A 49 5.80 18.72 8.83
CA TYR A 49 6.86 18.48 9.80
C TYR A 49 8.00 19.49 9.62
N GLN A 50 8.56 19.94 10.73
CA GLN A 50 9.73 20.81 10.70
C GLN A 50 10.97 19.98 10.38
N LEU A 51 11.76 20.46 9.42
CA LEU A 51 13.05 19.88 9.10
C LEU A 51 14.11 20.43 10.05
N ILE A 52 14.24 19.85 11.23
CA ILE A 52 15.27 20.23 12.21
C ILE A 52 16.61 19.68 11.70
N PRO A 53 17.64 20.54 11.50
CA PRO A 53 18.95 20.09 11.08
C PRO A 53 19.55 19.11 12.09
N ILE A 54 20.15 18.05 11.61
CA ILE A 54 20.92 17.13 12.44
C ILE A 54 22.27 17.77 12.74
N GLN A 55 22.59 17.91 14.02
CA GLN A 55 23.84 18.49 14.47
C GLN A 55 24.99 17.48 14.28
N GLU A 56 26.09 17.97 13.75
CA GLU A 56 27.31 17.16 13.67
C GLU A 56 27.93 17.00 15.06
N ILE A 57 28.39 15.78 15.33
CA ILE A 57 29.07 15.44 16.56
C ILE A 57 30.57 15.43 16.29
N SER A 58 31.35 16.15 17.14
CA SER A 58 32.79 16.17 16.98
C SER A 58 33.40 14.78 17.16
N PRO A 59 34.58 14.50 16.56
CA PRO A 59 35.26 13.20 16.75
C PRO A 59 35.55 12.88 18.23
N SER A 60 35.93 13.88 19.03
CA SER A 60 36.18 13.74 20.47
C SER A 60 34.91 13.34 21.22
N ASP A 61 33.80 14.00 20.94
CA ASP A 61 32.50 13.71 21.57
C ASP A 61 31.95 12.36 21.15
N SER A 62 32.15 11.99 19.88
CA SER A 62 31.79 10.65 19.38
C SER A 62 32.50 9.54 20.12
N ILE A 63 33.82 9.69 20.35
CA ILE A 63 34.61 8.72 21.13
C ILE A 63 34.12 8.63 22.57
N LEU A 64 33.78 9.77 23.19
CA LEU A 64 33.30 9.81 24.55
C LEU A 64 31.91 9.15 24.68
N LEU A 65 31.00 9.43 23.78
CA LEU A 65 29.67 8.81 23.74
C LEU A 65 29.76 7.31 23.53
N LEU A 66 30.61 6.83 22.60
CA LEU A 66 30.79 5.40 22.30
C LEU A 66 31.46 4.62 23.42
N LYS A 67 32.03 5.28 24.46
CA LYS A 67 32.48 4.60 25.70
C LYS A 67 31.32 4.20 26.61
N HIS A 68 30.19 4.93 26.52
CA HIS A 68 29.03 4.76 27.42
C HIS A 68 27.84 4.10 26.70
N PHE A 69 27.75 4.24 25.39
CA PHE A 69 26.61 3.83 24.57
C PHE A 69 27.03 2.87 23.47
N SER A 70 26.13 1.99 23.09
CA SER A 70 26.33 1.12 21.92
C SER A 70 26.39 1.94 20.62
N ALA A 71 26.93 1.35 19.54
CA ALA A 71 26.91 1.98 18.21
C ALA A 71 25.48 2.27 17.74
N HIS A 72 24.53 1.44 18.14
CA HIS A 72 23.12 1.59 17.84
C HIS A 72 22.50 2.77 18.61
N ASP A 73 22.72 2.85 19.94
CA ASP A 73 22.30 4.00 20.74
C ASP A 73 22.91 5.32 20.24
N PHE A 74 24.18 5.26 19.79
CA PHE A 74 24.86 6.43 19.22
C PHE A 74 24.15 7.00 17.98
N VAL A 75 23.60 6.13 17.12
CA VAL A 75 22.80 6.58 15.96
C VAL A 75 21.57 7.35 16.43
N LEU A 76 20.85 6.86 17.43
CA LEU A 76 19.71 7.58 18.00
C LEU A 76 20.12 8.90 18.65
N ILE A 77 21.20 8.90 19.44
CA ILE A 77 21.74 10.13 20.05
C ILE A 77 22.03 11.19 18.98
N LYS A 78 22.62 10.78 17.85
CA LYS A 78 22.92 11.67 16.72
C LYS A 78 21.64 12.25 16.11
N TYR A 79 20.71 11.40 15.69
CA TYR A 79 19.55 11.85 14.93
C TYR A 79 18.47 12.53 15.77
N LEU A 80 18.43 12.30 17.07
CA LEU A 80 17.59 13.03 18.01
C LEU A 80 18.27 14.34 18.51
N ASN A 81 19.46 14.67 18.04
CA ASN A 81 20.25 15.80 18.52
C ASN A 81 20.49 15.75 20.04
N LEU A 82 20.70 14.56 20.61
CA LEU A 82 20.91 14.34 22.04
C LEU A 82 22.38 14.41 22.45
N ALA A 83 23.34 14.56 21.53
CA ALA A 83 24.75 14.47 21.84
C ALA A 83 25.19 15.43 22.95
N GLN A 84 24.95 16.75 22.77
CA GLN A 84 25.35 17.74 23.74
C GLN A 84 24.64 17.57 25.10
N PRO A 85 23.31 17.44 25.20
CA PRO A 85 22.67 17.23 26.50
C PRO A 85 23.09 15.90 27.15
N THR A 86 23.41 14.86 26.40
CA THR A 86 23.94 13.62 26.99
C THR A 86 25.34 13.81 27.58
N LEU A 87 26.22 14.51 26.90
CA LEU A 87 27.55 14.85 27.40
C LEU A 87 27.48 15.74 28.67
N ASP A 88 26.62 16.76 28.63
CA ASP A 88 26.40 17.61 29.78
C ASP A 88 25.87 16.83 30.98
N TYR A 89 24.99 15.87 30.73
CA TYR A 89 24.47 14.97 31.77
C TYR A 89 25.58 14.09 32.38
N LEU A 90 26.42 13.48 31.56
CA LEU A 90 27.51 12.59 32.00
C LEU A 90 28.59 13.34 32.78
N ASN A 91 28.94 14.55 32.33
CA ASN A 91 30.04 15.34 32.91
C ASN A 91 29.60 16.19 34.13
N SER A 92 28.31 16.31 34.41
CA SER A 92 27.81 17.14 35.51
C SER A 92 27.72 16.34 36.82
N PRO A 93 28.03 17.00 37.97
CA PRO A 93 27.89 16.38 39.30
C PRO A 93 26.47 15.87 39.56
N LYS A 94 26.33 14.81 40.35
CA LYS A 94 25.08 14.09 40.61
C LYS A 94 24.09 15.04 41.27
N TYR A 95 23.65 15.81 41.51
CA TYR A 95 22.63 16.71 42.06
C TYR A 95 22.78 18.17 41.60
N SER A 96 23.52 18.41 40.52
CA SER A 96 23.70 19.75 40.00
C SER A 96 22.50 20.20 39.15
N THR A 97 22.26 21.51 39.12
CA THR A 97 21.27 22.14 38.24
C THR A 97 21.56 21.85 36.74
N ASN A 98 22.85 21.82 36.36
CA ASN A 98 23.28 21.52 35.00
C ASN A 98 22.86 20.09 34.59
N ARG A 99 23.02 19.12 35.48
CA ARG A 99 22.57 17.74 35.21
C ARG A 99 21.05 17.64 35.07
N LEU A 100 20.30 18.38 35.89
CA LEU A 100 18.84 18.43 35.78
C LEU A 100 18.40 19.07 34.46
N SER A 101 19.02 20.20 34.10
CA SER A 101 18.76 20.89 32.83
C SER A 101 19.06 20.03 31.63
N ALA A 102 20.21 19.32 31.63
CA ALA A 102 20.55 18.39 30.57
C ALA A 102 19.52 17.26 30.43
N LYS A 103 19.07 16.69 31.57
CA LYS A 103 18.01 15.65 31.57
C LYS A 103 16.70 16.19 31.03
N GLN A 104 16.31 17.39 31.36
CA GLN A 104 15.11 18.05 30.84
C GLN A 104 15.20 18.21 29.31
N MET A 105 16.32 18.73 28.80
CA MET A 105 16.55 18.89 27.35
C MET A 105 16.48 17.53 26.61
N MET A 106 17.06 16.49 27.18
CA MET A 106 16.94 15.13 26.60
C MET A 106 15.48 14.67 26.55
N THR A 107 14.72 14.90 27.62
CA THR A 107 13.31 14.52 27.70
C THR A 107 12.48 15.28 26.66
N GLU A 108 12.68 16.58 26.50
CA GLU A 108 11.96 17.40 25.51
C GLU A 108 12.22 16.92 24.07
N LYS A 109 13.49 16.67 23.73
CA LYS A 109 13.86 16.16 22.40
C LYS A 109 13.31 14.74 22.14
N TYR A 110 13.36 13.87 23.15
CA TYR A 110 12.77 12.55 23.09
C TYR A 110 11.25 12.62 22.84
N MET A 111 10.52 13.44 23.62
CA MET A 111 9.06 13.60 23.47
C MET A 111 8.69 14.16 22.09
N LEU A 112 9.45 15.11 21.56
CA LEU A 112 9.23 15.64 20.22
C LEU A 112 9.39 14.54 19.16
N PHE A 113 10.50 13.82 19.23
CA PHE A 113 10.77 12.72 18.28
C PHE A 113 9.70 11.63 18.36
N GLU A 114 9.30 11.23 19.57
CA GLU A 114 8.23 10.24 19.78
C GLU A 114 6.89 10.73 19.20
N SER A 115 6.57 12.00 19.36
CA SER A 115 5.38 12.61 18.77
C SER A 115 5.42 12.59 17.25
N GLU A 116 6.55 12.94 16.63
CA GLU A 116 6.74 12.88 15.18
C GLU A 116 6.64 11.44 14.66
N LEU A 117 7.27 10.49 15.33
CA LEU A 117 7.23 9.07 15.00
C LEU A 117 5.79 8.53 15.02
N ASN A 118 5.05 8.84 16.08
CA ASN A 118 3.65 8.44 16.23
C ASN A 118 2.75 9.11 15.18
N ALA A 119 3.00 10.37 14.82
CA ALA A 119 2.23 11.07 13.80
C ALA A 119 2.42 10.44 12.40
N ILE A 120 3.66 10.11 12.03
CA ILE A 120 3.96 9.40 10.77
C ILE A 120 3.31 8.01 10.77
N ALA A 121 3.44 7.26 11.87
CA ALA A 121 2.82 5.95 11.98
C ALA A 121 1.29 6.01 11.88
N ALA A 122 0.66 7.02 12.48
CA ALA A 122 -0.79 7.23 12.40
C ALA A 122 -1.26 7.63 10.98
N GLU A 123 -0.48 8.46 10.26
CA GLU A 123 -0.78 8.80 8.86
C GLU A 123 -0.72 7.56 7.96
N LEU A 124 0.29 6.71 8.14
CA LEU A 124 0.43 5.45 7.40
C LEU A 124 -0.70 4.47 7.70
N ASP A 125 -1.05 4.30 8.98
CA ASP A 125 -2.16 3.46 9.45
C ASP A 125 -3.49 3.89 8.83
N CYS A 126 -3.79 5.18 8.94
CA CYS A 126 -5.00 5.78 8.37
C CYS A 126 -5.08 5.57 6.85
N ASN A 127 -3.97 5.79 6.12
CA ASN A 127 -3.93 5.58 4.67
C ASN A 127 -4.09 4.09 4.32
N GLY A 128 -3.39 3.20 5.01
CA GLY A 128 -3.50 1.75 4.81
C GLY A 128 -4.95 1.28 5.00
N GLU A 129 -5.58 1.66 6.12
CA GLU A 129 -6.96 1.29 6.43
C GLU A 129 -7.99 1.88 5.43
N ARG A 130 -7.80 3.13 5.02
CA ARG A 130 -8.64 3.81 4.03
C ARG A 130 -8.59 3.11 2.67
N ILE A 131 -7.38 2.77 2.22
CA ILE A 131 -7.14 2.11 0.93
C ILE A 131 -7.67 0.68 0.97
N ASP A 132 -7.47 -0.06 2.06
CA ASP A 132 -8.02 -1.41 2.22
C ASP A 132 -9.55 -1.43 2.22
N LYS A 133 -10.19 -0.49 2.90
CA LYS A 133 -11.66 -0.33 2.82
C LYS A 133 -12.14 -0.07 1.40
N LEU A 134 -11.38 0.71 0.62
CA LEU A 134 -11.69 0.96 -0.77
C LEU A 134 -11.55 -0.30 -1.63
N ALA A 135 -10.48 -1.07 -1.42
CA ALA A 135 -10.26 -2.36 -2.06
C ALA A 135 -11.41 -3.34 -1.78
N GLY A 136 -11.76 -3.52 -0.50
CA GLY A 136 -12.86 -4.37 -0.09
C GLY A 136 -14.21 -3.97 -0.68
N TYR A 137 -14.49 -2.67 -0.82
CA TYR A 137 -15.69 -2.20 -1.50
C TYR A 137 -15.73 -2.60 -2.98
N ILE A 138 -14.59 -2.51 -3.67
CA ILE A 138 -14.50 -2.92 -5.08
C ILE A 138 -14.64 -4.43 -5.21
N ASP A 139 -14.05 -5.19 -4.30
CA ASP A 139 -14.20 -6.65 -4.25
C ASP A 139 -15.66 -7.07 -4.06
N GLU A 140 -16.39 -6.40 -3.18
CA GLU A 140 -17.82 -6.65 -3.00
C GLU A 140 -18.62 -6.41 -4.30
N LEU A 141 -18.30 -5.34 -5.04
CA LEU A 141 -18.94 -5.06 -6.33
C LEU A 141 -18.58 -6.11 -7.38
N ASN A 142 -17.33 -6.57 -7.39
CA ASN A 142 -16.86 -7.63 -8.30
C ASN A 142 -17.53 -8.97 -7.98
N ALA A 143 -17.61 -9.34 -6.70
CA ALA A 143 -18.30 -10.54 -6.25
C ALA A 143 -19.79 -10.55 -6.60
N LYS A 144 -20.49 -9.42 -6.41
CA LYS A 144 -21.89 -9.27 -6.85
C LYS A 144 -22.05 -9.45 -8.35
N LYS A 145 -21.13 -8.92 -9.17
CA LYS A 145 -21.13 -9.12 -10.62
C LYS A 145 -20.92 -10.59 -10.97
N GLN A 146 -19.93 -11.23 -10.37
CA GLN A 146 -19.62 -12.65 -10.58
C GLN A 146 -20.80 -13.55 -10.23
N THR A 147 -21.44 -13.32 -9.07
CA THR A 147 -22.63 -14.05 -8.65
C THR A 147 -23.77 -13.92 -9.66
N ARG A 148 -24.03 -12.71 -10.17
CA ARG A 148 -25.07 -12.50 -11.19
C ARG A 148 -24.77 -13.25 -12.49
N LEU A 149 -23.53 -13.27 -12.95
CA LEU A 149 -23.10 -14.00 -14.15
C LEU A 149 -23.26 -15.52 -13.93
N THR A 150 -22.88 -16.02 -12.75
CA THR A 150 -23.04 -17.45 -12.40
C THR A 150 -24.50 -17.86 -12.40
N VAL A 151 -25.38 -17.09 -11.73
CA VAL A 151 -26.82 -17.36 -11.69
C VAL A 151 -27.41 -17.32 -13.10
N ALA A 152 -27.04 -16.33 -13.91
CA ALA A 152 -27.50 -16.24 -15.32
C ALA A 152 -27.06 -17.46 -16.15
N SER A 153 -25.82 -17.94 -15.97
CA SER A 153 -25.29 -19.11 -16.63
C SER A 153 -26.09 -20.39 -16.24
N ILE A 154 -26.36 -20.58 -14.94
CA ILE A 154 -27.14 -21.71 -14.44
C ILE A 154 -28.57 -21.67 -14.98
N LEU A 155 -29.22 -20.50 -14.95
CA LEU A 155 -30.58 -20.35 -15.45
C LEU A 155 -30.66 -20.62 -16.95
N LEU A 156 -29.71 -20.12 -17.74
CA LEU A 156 -29.67 -20.37 -19.18
C LEU A 156 -29.48 -21.85 -19.47
N GLY A 157 -28.59 -22.54 -18.76
CA GLY A 157 -28.39 -23.98 -18.88
C GLY A 157 -29.64 -24.78 -18.55
N ALA A 158 -30.33 -24.43 -17.46
CA ALA A 158 -31.58 -25.11 -17.05
C ALA A 158 -32.71 -24.90 -18.08
N VAL A 159 -32.90 -23.69 -18.58
CA VAL A 159 -33.92 -23.40 -19.64
C VAL A 159 -33.59 -24.19 -20.91
N THR A 160 -32.31 -24.24 -21.31
CA THR A 160 -31.89 -25.02 -22.52
C THR A 160 -32.17 -26.50 -22.34
N ALA A 161 -31.88 -27.08 -21.17
CA ALA A 161 -32.14 -28.49 -20.88
C ALA A 161 -33.65 -28.83 -20.93
N VAL A 162 -34.51 -27.96 -20.37
CA VAL A 162 -35.98 -28.18 -20.41
C VAL A 162 -36.52 -28.03 -21.83
N THR A 163 -36.07 -27.00 -22.59
CA THR A 163 -36.54 -26.84 -23.98
C THR A 163 -36.11 -27.97 -24.91
N ALA A 164 -34.91 -28.53 -24.68
CA ALA A 164 -34.43 -29.69 -25.43
C ALA A 164 -35.31 -30.95 -25.28
N THR A 165 -36.00 -31.08 -24.12
CA THR A 165 -36.87 -32.23 -23.85
C THR A 165 -38.34 -31.99 -24.27
N THR A 166 -38.79 -30.77 -24.41
CA THR A 166 -40.19 -30.42 -24.62
C THR A 166 -40.52 -30.00 -26.07
N VAL A 167 -39.54 -29.54 -26.83
CA VAL A 167 -39.73 -29.08 -28.24
C VAL A 167 -39.63 -30.25 -29.18
N GLN A 168 -40.76 -30.62 -29.80
CA GLN A 168 -40.83 -31.75 -30.74
C GLN A 168 -40.29 -31.44 -32.15
N ASN A 169 -39.98 -30.18 -32.46
CA ASN A 169 -39.42 -29.79 -33.77
C ASN A 169 -37.90 -29.93 -33.75
N ASN A 170 -37.33 -30.89 -34.44
CA ASN A 170 -35.91 -31.21 -34.40
C ASN A 170 -35.01 -30.04 -34.84
N ASP A 171 -35.38 -29.24 -35.82
CA ASP A 171 -34.57 -28.13 -36.28
C ASP A 171 -34.54 -26.98 -35.28
N LEU A 172 -35.68 -26.71 -34.63
CA LEU A 172 -35.82 -25.69 -33.61
C LEU A 172 -35.09 -26.14 -32.32
N ASN A 173 -35.21 -27.38 -31.94
CA ASN A 173 -34.56 -27.97 -30.77
C ASN A 173 -33.03 -27.97 -30.91
N ASN A 174 -32.51 -28.37 -32.08
CA ASN A 174 -31.06 -28.29 -32.35
C ASN A 174 -30.55 -26.87 -32.32
N GLY A 175 -31.29 -25.88 -32.88
CA GLY A 175 -30.93 -24.48 -32.84
C GLY A 175 -30.91 -23.92 -31.43
N LEU A 176 -31.91 -24.20 -30.58
CA LEU A 176 -31.98 -23.80 -29.18
C LEU A 176 -30.90 -24.45 -28.33
N SER A 177 -30.60 -25.71 -28.53
CA SER A 177 -29.56 -26.43 -27.80
C SER A 177 -28.15 -25.88 -28.09
N ILE A 178 -27.86 -25.57 -29.35
CA ILE A 178 -26.58 -24.97 -29.75
C ILE A 178 -26.50 -23.54 -29.22
N ALA A 179 -27.52 -22.71 -29.36
CA ALA A 179 -27.51 -21.33 -28.86
C ALA A 179 -27.41 -21.25 -27.33
N GLY A 180 -28.13 -22.13 -26.61
CA GLY A 180 -28.09 -22.21 -25.16
C GLY A 180 -26.75 -22.70 -24.64
N GLY A 181 -26.20 -23.74 -25.29
CA GLY A 181 -24.85 -24.27 -24.96
C GLY A 181 -23.76 -23.23 -25.15
N LEU A 182 -23.77 -22.51 -26.28
CA LEU A 182 -22.81 -21.41 -26.53
C LEU A 182 -23.01 -20.24 -25.54
N GLY A 183 -24.24 -19.86 -25.26
CA GLY A 183 -24.55 -18.79 -24.30
C GLY A 183 -24.07 -19.14 -22.87
N THR A 184 -24.30 -20.38 -22.43
CA THR A 184 -23.81 -20.89 -21.14
C THR A 184 -22.29 -20.92 -21.08
N ALA A 185 -21.60 -21.34 -22.14
CA ALA A 185 -20.15 -21.35 -22.24
C ALA A 185 -19.57 -19.93 -22.15
N VAL A 186 -20.15 -18.96 -22.88
CA VAL A 186 -19.72 -17.54 -22.84
C VAL A 186 -19.90 -16.95 -21.44
N LEU A 187 -21.07 -17.15 -20.82
CA LEU A 187 -21.29 -16.69 -19.43
C LEU A 187 -20.37 -17.37 -18.44
N GLY A 188 -20.10 -18.66 -18.61
CA GLY A 188 -19.12 -19.41 -17.81
C GLY A 188 -17.70 -18.83 -17.95
N PHE A 189 -17.30 -18.49 -19.17
CA PHE A 189 -15.99 -17.83 -19.42
C PHE A 189 -15.92 -16.45 -18.78
N MET A 190 -17.03 -15.66 -18.81
CA MET A 190 -17.11 -14.36 -18.15
C MET A 190 -17.05 -14.46 -16.61
N THR A 191 -17.48 -15.58 -16.03
CA THR A 191 -17.34 -15.84 -14.58
C THR A 191 -15.92 -16.21 -14.18
N LEU A 192 -15.17 -16.89 -15.06
CA LEU A 192 -13.77 -17.29 -14.78
C LEU A 192 -12.81 -16.09 -14.82
N ASN A 193 -13.07 -15.12 -15.68
CA ASN A 193 -12.24 -13.90 -15.80
C ASN A 193 -13.12 -12.64 -15.92
N PRO A 194 -13.84 -12.24 -14.85
CA PRO A 194 -14.63 -11.03 -14.89
C PRO A 194 -13.68 -9.83 -14.93
N LYS A 195 -13.75 -9.02 -15.98
CA LYS A 195 -13.10 -7.69 -15.96
C LYS A 195 -13.61 -6.95 -14.72
N GLY A 196 -12.76 -6.79 -13.71
CA GLY A 196 -13.09 -6.17 -12.44
C GLY A 196 -13.40 -4.68 -12.58
N LYS A 197 -14.07 -4.14 -11.59
CA LYS A 197 -14.25 -2.70 -11.44
C LYS A 197 -12.91 -2.04 -11.09
N ARG A 198 -12.71 -0.81 -11.54
CA ARG A 198 -11.53 0.00 -11.27
C ARG A 198 -11.93 1.39 -10.80
N ILE A 199 -11.02 2.05 -10.09
CA ILE A 199 -11.21 3.41 -9.62
C ILE A 199 -10.02 4.29 -10.02
N GLN A 200 -10.27 5.59 -10.15
CA GLN A 200 -9.24 6.61 -10.24
C GLN A 200 -8.93 7.11 -8.83
N MET A 201 -7.68 7.03 -8.41
CA MET A 201 -7.21 7.59 -7.14
C MET A 201 -5.86 8.29 -7.34
N ASN A 202 -5.78 9.54 -6.89
CA ASN A 202 -4.55 10.31 -6.91
C ASN A 202 -3.86 10.23 -5.53
N LEU A 203 -2.53 10.25 -5.54
CA LEU A 203 -1.67 10.18 -4.36
C LEU A 203 -0.84 11.46 -4.21
N PRO A 204 -1.46 12.62 -3.90
CA PRO A 204 -0.78 13.91 -3.88
C PRO A 204 0.30 14.02 -2.78
N ARG A 205 0.21 13.17 -1.77
CA ARG A 205 1.20 13.01 -0.70
C ARG A 205 1.50 11.52 -0.56
N ASN A 206 2.43 11.04 -1.38
CA ASN A 206 2.77 9.63 -1.41
C ASN A 206 3.93 9.33 -0.47
N MET A 207 3.61 8.78 0.71
CA MET A 207 4.62 8.44 1.72
C MET A 207 5.55 7.31 1.28
N LEU A 208 5.12 6.46 0.33
CA LEU A 208 5.91 5.34 -0.17
C LEU A 208 6.99 5.79 -1.17
N GLU A 209 6.77 6.91 -1.85
CA GLU A 209 7.68 7.48 -2.86
C GLU A 209 9.10 7.65 -2.33
N SER A 210 9.24 8.28 -1.15
CA SER A 210 10.55 8.53 -0.54
C SER A 210 11.32 7.24 -0.25
N ILE A 211 10.62 6.20 0.18
CA ILE A 211 11.22 4.89 0.47
C ILE A 211 11.66 4.20 -0.84
N TRP A 212 10.80 4.23 -1.85
CA TRP A 212 11.08 3.59 -3.14
C TRP A 212 12.27 4.23 -3.86
N TYR A 213 12.27 5.56 -3.98
CA TYR A 213 13.36 6.31 -4.63
C TYR A 213 14.54 6.62 -3.71
N GLN A 214 14.48 6.18 -2.44
CA GLN A 214 15.53 6.35 -1.43
C GLN A 214 15.95 7.81 -1.25
N ASN A 215 15.00 8.72 -1.29
CA ASN A 215 15.22 10.15 -1.08
C ASN A 215 14.02 10.79 -0.36
N ASN A 216 14.27 11.86 0.38
CA ASN A 216 13.23 12.64 1.06
C ASN A 216 13.06 14.03 0.43
N ASN A 217 13.10 14.10 -0.91
CA ASN A 217 13.00 15.38 -1.64
C ASN A 217 11.64 16.05 -1.42
N SER A 218 10.57 15.26 -1.25
CA SER A 218 9.22 15.72 -0.90
C SER A 218 9.09 16.22 0.54
N GLN A 219 10.12 16.03 1.37
CA GLN A 219 10.17 16.44 2.78
C GLN A 219 8.98 15.91 3.62
N ILE A 220 8.49 14.72 3.29
CA ILE A 220 7.38 14.07 3.99
C ILE A 220 7.82 13.58 5.38
N TYR A 221 9.07 13.15 5.50
CA TYR A 221 9.63 12.66 6.75
C TYR A 221 10.49 13.73 7.43
N PRO A 222 10.36 13.90 8.78
CA PRO A 222 11.31 14.69 9.56
C PRO A 222 12.75 14.22 9.35
N SER A 223 13.72 15.14 9.42
CA SER A 223 15.15 14.81 9.21
C SER A 223 15.65 13.71 10.15
N SER A 224 15.16 13.71 11.39
CA SER A 224 15.48 12.72 12.42
C SER A 224 15.03 11.31 12.02
N ILE A 225 13.76 11.15 11.63
CA ILE A 225 13.18 9.87 11.22
C ILE A 225 13.84 9.39 9.92
N TRP A 226 13.95 10.26 8.92
CA TRP A 226 14.59 9.90 7.66
C TRP A 226 16.04 9.46 7.84
N GLY A 227 16.78 10.17 8.69
CA GLY A 227 18.16 9.82 9.01
C GLY A 227 18.28 8.42 9.63
N ILE A 228 17.41 8.07 10.57
CA ILE A 228 17.38 6.74 11.18
C ILE A 228 17.01 5.66 10.15
N LEU A 229 15.96 5.90 9.35
CA LEU A 229 15.51 4.95 8.33
C LEU A 229 16.59 4.67 7.28
N SER A 230 17.44 5.66 6.98
CA SER A 230 18.50 5.58 5.97
C SER A 230 19.85 5.09 6.53
N GLU A 231 20.00 5.00 7.86
CA GLU A 231 21.27 4.65 8.50
C GLU A 231 21.47 3.12 8.55
N LYS A 232 22.48 2.63 7.86
CA LYS A 232 22.77 1.19 7.78
C LYS A 232 23.10 0.58 9.15
N LYS A 233 23.81 1.34 9.99
CA LYS A 233 24.19 0.88 11.35
C LYS A 233 23.00 0.74 12.29
N PHE A 234 21.86 1.29 11.95
CA PHE A 234 20.62 1.15 12.71
C PHE A 234 19.86 -0.14 12.36
N SER A 235 20.02 -0.65 11.15
CA SER A 235 19.41 -1.90 10.73
C SER A 235 20.11 -3.12 11.35
N ASN A 236 19.34 -4.11 11.79
CA ASN A 236 19.87 -5.37 12.28
C ASN A 236 20.70 -6.15 11.23
N SER A 237 20.54 -5.84 9.95
CA SER A 237 21.33 -6.44 8.87
C SER A 237 22.73 -5.87 8.77
N LEU A 238 23.00 -4.68 9.32
CA LEU A 238 24.22 -3.88 9.23
C LEU A 238 24.69 -3.54 7.80
N ASN A 239 24.15 -4.19 6.78
CA ASN A 239 24.52 -4.04 5.37
C ASN A 239 23.54 -3.15 4.60
N LEU A 240 22.26 -3.19 4.99
CA LEU A 240 21.18 -2.46 4.36
C LEU A 240 20.48 -1.59 5.41
N SER A 241 20.07 -0.40 5.03
CA SER A 241 19.20 0.45 5.84
C SER A 241 17.77 -0.09 5.90
N LEU A 242 16.93 0.46 6.78
CA LEU A 242 15.51 0.14 6.81
C LEU A 242 14.81 0.53 5.50
N VAL A 243 15.20 1.66 4.88
CA VAL A 243 14.72 2.08 3.56
C VAL A 243 15.06 1.04 2.50
N GLU A 244 16.33 0.62 2.41
CA GLU A 244 16.78 -0.38 1.43
C GLU A 244 16.08 -1.72 1.62
N THR A 245 15.94 -2.19 2.86
CA THR A 245 15.28 -3.46 3.19
C THR A 245 13.78 -3.43 2.82
N THR A 246 13.08 -2.35 3.17
CA THR A 246 11.66 -2.19 2.84
C THR A 246 11.45 -2.13 1.33
N ARG A 247 12.28 -1.36 0.61
CA ARG A 247 12.25 -1.30 -0.86
C ARG A 247 12.47 -2.66 -1.51
N GLN A 248 13.42 -3.47 -1.01
CA GLN A 248 13.67 -4.82 -1.54
C GLN A 248 12.46 -5.73 -1.36
N ARG A 249 11.80 -5.69 -0.21
CA ARG A 249 10.58 -6.47 0.02
C ARG A 249 9.45 -6.05 -0.93
N TRP A 250 9.24 -4.75 -1.14
CA TRP A 250 8.23 -4.26 -2.08
C TRP A 250 8.54 -4.64 -3.53
N LEU A 251 9.82 -4.64 -3.93
CA LEU A 251 10.22 -5.13 -5.24
C LEU A 251 9.87 -6.62 -5.40
N GLN A 252 10.18 -7.44 -4.40
CA GLN A 252 9.99 -8.88 -4.45
C GLN A 252 8.52 -9.30 -4.37
N TYR A 253 7.74 -8.69 -3.47
CA TYR A 253 6.37 -9.15 -3.17
C TYR A 253 5.28 -8.26 -3.78
N GLY A 254 5.55 -7.00 -4.06
CA GLY A 254 4.58 -6.05 -4.61
C GLY A 254 4.73 -5.79 -6.12
N LEU A 255 5.91 -6.05 -6.67
CA LEU A 255 6.21 -5.83 -8.09
C LEU A 255 6.73 -7.08 -8.81
N ASP A 256 6.68 -8.27 -8.20
CA ASP A 256 7.16 -9.54 -8.78
C ASP A 256 8.55 -9.42 -9.41
N ASP A 257 9.48 -8.73 -8.75
CA ASP A 257 10.83 -8.41 -9.22
C ASP A 257 10.91 -7.57 -10.52
N GLN A 258 9.81 -6.97 -10.96
CA GLN A 258 9.76 -6.16 -12.17
C GLN A 258 9.97 -4.67 -11.89
N GLN A 259 11.22 -4.20 -12.02
CA GLN A 259 11.53 -2.77 -12.01
C GLN A 259 11.01 -2.09 -13.28
N ASN A 260 10.70 -0.79 -13.18
CA ASN A 260 10.12 0.03 -14.26
C ASN A 260 8.78 -0.50 -14.80
N SER A 261 8.04 -1.27 -14.01
CA SER A 261 6.70 -1.73 -14.37
C SER A 261 5.69 -0.58 -14.30
N PRO A 262 4.53 -0.69 -14.97
CA PRO A 262 3.44 0.27 -14.80
C PRO A 262 2.98 0.41 -13.33
N LEU A 263 3.10 -0.66 -12.52
CA LEU A 263 2.77 -0.69 -11.10
C LEU A 263 3.70 0.21 -10.27
N GLU A 264 4.96 0.34 -10.65
CA GLU A 264 5.90 1.25 -9.99
C GLU A 264 5.38 2.69 -9.99
N LYS A 265 4.94 3.18 -11.16
CA LYS A 265 4.37 4.53 -11.28
C LYS A 265 3.03 4.65 -10.55
N LEU A 266 2.26 3.58 -10.52
CA LEU A 266 0.97 3.52 -9.86
C LEU A 266 1.11 3.64 -8.33
N TYR A 267 2.05 2.89 -7.74
CA TYR A 267 2.25 2.83 -6.29
C TYR A 267 3.13 3.96 -5.74
N PHE A 268 4.17 4.35 -6.48
CA PHE A 268 5.17 5.30 -5.98
C PHE A 268 5.18 6.66 -6.71
N GLY A 269 4.26 6.85 -7.66
CA GLY A 269 4.03 8.14 -8.33
C GLY A 269 2.75 8.83 -7.85
N ASP A 270 2.12 9.56 -8.75
CA ASP A 270 0.91 10.35 -8.47
C ASP A 270 -0.39 9.50 -8.35
N GLY A 271 -0.28 8.17 -8.43
CA GLY A 271 -1.41 7.25 -8.47
C GLY A 271 -1.93 7.02 -9.89
N GLY A 272 -3.19 6.65 -10.03
CA GLY A 272 -3.79 6.31 -11.33
C GLY A 272 -5.08 5.51 -11.21
N VAL A 273 -5.28 4.56 -12.12
CA VAL A 273 -6.45 3.68 -12.19
C VAL A 273 -6.14 2.34 -11.53
N PHE A 274 -6.73 2.09 -10.38
CA PHE A 274 -6.49 0.91 -9.54
C PHE A 274 -7.59 -0.14 -9.71
N ALA A 275 -7.20 -1.42 -9.73
CA ALA A 275 -8.04 -2.56 -9.41
C ALA A 275 -8.03 -2.84 -7.89
N ALA A 276 -8.88 -3.76 -7.42
CA ALA A 276 -8.93 -4.10 -5.99
C ALA A 276 -7.62 -4.71 -5.48
N GLU A 277 -7.01 -5.61 -6.24
CA GLU A 277 -5.73 -6.26 -5.93
C GLU A 277 -4.61 -5.21 -5.74
N GLU A 278 -4.47 -4.28 -6.69
CA GLU A 278 -3.51 -3.18 -6.64
C GLU A 278 -3.71 -2.27 -5.42
N LEU A 279 -4.96 -2.09 -4.96
CA LEU A 279 -5.26 -1.34 -3.74
C LEU A 279 -4.89 -2.13 -2.47
N HIS A 280 -5.11 -3.44 -2.43
CA HIS A 280 -4.67 -4.28 -1.33
C HIS A 280 -3.14 -4.25 -1.18
N ASP A 281 -2.41 -4.34 -2.29
CA ASP A 281 -0.95 -4.25 -2.28
C ASP A 281 -0.49 -2.89 -1.75
N LEU A 282 -1.11 -1.80 -2.21
CA LEU A 282 -0.81 -0.45 -1.75
C LEU A 282 -1.09 -0.29 -0.25
N ALA A 283 -2.21 -0.84 0.25
CA ALA A 283 -2.54 -0.84 1.67
C ALA A 283 -1.53 -1.64 2.50
N ASN A 284 -1.12 -2.82 2.01
CA ASN A 284 -0.12 -3.66 2.65
C ASN A 284 1.23 -2.95 2.75
N MET A 285 1.67 -2.24 1.71
CA MET A 285 2.90 -1.44 1.73
C MET A 285 2.85 -0.33 2.80
N HIS A 286 1.71 0.35 2.97
CA HIS A 286 1.51 1.34 4.04
C HIS A 286 1.61 0.70 5.42
N ASN A 287 0.96 -0.45 5.64
CA ASN A 287 0.97 -1.17 6.91
C ASN A 287 2.37 -1.70 7.25
N GLU A 288 3.10 -2.19 6.26
CA GLU A 288 4.48 -2.65 6.44
C GLU A 288 5.42 -1.51 6.83
N LEU A 289 5.31 -0.37 6.16
CA LEU A 289 6.11 0.81 6.49
C LEU A 289 5.75 1.36 7.88
N GLN A 290 4.47 1.36 8.24
CA GLN A 290 4.01 1.71 9.58
C GLN A 290 4.66 0.82 10.65
N ALA A 291 4.66 -0.50 10.43
CA ALA A 291 5.29 -1.45 11.36
C ALA A 291 6.81 -1.22 11.46
N THR A 292 7.47 -0.93 10.34
CA THR A 292 8.90 -0.59 10.30
C THR A 292 9.19 0.68 11.11
N ILE A 293 8.39 1.73 10.98
CA ILE A 293 8.54 2.98 11.73
C ILE A 293 8.27 2.75 13.23
N ARG A 294 7.22 2.00 13.58
CA ARG A 294 6.90 1.68 14.98
C ARG A 294 7.98 0.85 15.65
N SER A 295 8.74 0.04 14.92
CA SER A 295 9.84 -0.74 15.50
C SER A 295 10.91 0.14 16.14
N ILE A 296 11.11 1.38 15.66
CA ILE A 296 12.06 2.35 16.24
C ILE A 296 11.74 2.66 17.71
N GLN A 297 10.49 2.53 18.15
CA GLN A 297 10.09 2.73 19.55
C GLN A 297 10.78 1.74 20.52
N GLN A 298 11.09 0.53 20.06
CA GLN A 298 11.81 -0.46 20.87
C GLN A 298 13.25 0.01 21.13
N ASP A 299 13.86 0.59 20.12
CA ASP A 299 15.22 1.11 20.17
C ASP A 299 15.29 2.39 21.02
N LEU A 300 14.28 3.25 20.92
CA LEU A 300 14.13 4.43 21.79
C LEU A 300 14.02 4.02 23.26
N ARG A 301 13.24 2.99 23.56
CA ARG A 301 13.15 2.45 24.93
C ARG A 301 14.51 1.95 25.40
N SER A 302 15.26 1.24 24.55
CA SER A 302 16.60 0.76 24.87
C SER A 302 17.55 1.93 25.19
N LEU A 303 17.59 2.95 24.35
CA LEU A 303 18.38 4.16 24.59
C LEU A 303 18.06 4.83 25.95
N MET A 304 16.79 4.96 26.28
CA MET A 304 16.38 5.57 27.55
C MET A 304 16.86 4.75 28.76
N LEU A 305 16.83 3.44 28.67
CA LEU A 305 17.40 2.55 29.70
C LEU A 305 18.92 2.71 29.78
N SER A 306 19.64 2.79 28.65
CA SER A 306 21.08 3.03 28.60
C SER A 306 21.46 4.35 29.24
N ILE A 307 20.73 5.46 28.95
CA ILE A 307 20.97 6.76 29.57
C ILE A 307 20.74 6.70 31.11
N THR A 308 19.70 5.99 31.54
CA THR A 308 19.38 5.87 32.97
C THR A 308 20.42 5.03 33.72
N SER A 309 20.99 4.01 33.08
CA SER A 309 22.01 3.13 33.68
C SER A 309 23.43 3.70 33.64
N ALA A 310 23.69 4.69 32.79
CA ALA A 310 24.98 5.40 32.71
C ALA A 310 25.22 6.38 33.90
N GLN A 311 24.57 6.17 35.03
CA GLN A 311 24.65 7.03 36.24
C GLN A 311 25.92 6.77 37.09
#